data_e463e5ed64d7e1cb149624e1a620fa6a
#
_entry.id   e463e5ed64d7e1cb149624e1a620fa6a
#
_cell.length_a   1.000
_cell.length_b   1.000
_cell.length_c   1.000
_cell.angle_alpha   90.00
_cell.angle_beta   90.00
_cell.angle_gamma   90.00
#
_symmetry.space_group_name_H-M   'P 1'
#
loop_
_entity.id
_entity.type
_entity.pdbx_description
1 polymer ?
#
loop_
_entity_poly.entity_id
_entity_poly.type
_entity_poly.pdbx_seq_one_letter_code
_entity_poly.pdbx_strand_id
1 'polypeptide(L)'
;VDARELSRVIVDTTVQEKAIAYPTDSRLLEVARKKLVLLAKRHGIGLRQSYARQGPALSRKAGRYAHARQFKRMQRVLRRQRTVLGRVLRDIERKLDQ
;
A
#
# COMPACT_ATOMS: atom_id res chain seq x y z
N VAL A 1 -8.32 5.99 16.43
CA VAL A 1 -7.62 6.33 15.18
C VAL A 1 -8.02 7.72 14.75
N ASP A 2 -7.05 8.53 14.41
CA ASP A 2 -7.31 9.87 13.91
C ASP A 2 -7.85 9.78 12.48
N ALA A 3 -9.09 10.24 12.29
CA ALA A 3 -9.75 10.22 10.99
C ALA A 3 -8.99 11.04 9.95
N ARG A 4 -8.28 12.09 10.37
CA ARG A 4 -7.48 12.91 9.46
C ARG A 4 -6.29 12.13 8.88
N GLU A 5 -5.59 11.36 9.71
CA GLU A 5 -4.48 10.53 9.26
C GLU A 5 -4.96 9.47 8.27
N LEU A 6 -6.07 8.82 8.58
CA LEU A 6 -6.65 7.79 7.71
C LEU A 6 -7.08 8.40 6.38
N SER A 7 -7.76 9.55 6.41
CA SER A 7 -8.18 10.26 5.19
C SER A 7 -6.99 10.67 4.33
N ARG A 8 -5.91 11.15 4.95
CA ARG A 8 -4.69 11.53 4.24
C ARG A 8 -4.08 10.34 3.50
N VAL A 9 -4.01 9.18 4.16
CA VAL A 9 -3.47 7.97 3.54
C VAL A 9 -4.35 7.52 2.38
N ILE A 10 -5.66 7.58 2.53
CA ILE A 10 -6.61 7.23 1.47
C ILE A 10 -6.42 8.15 0.26
N VAL A 11 -6.33 9.46 0.48
CA VAL A 11 -6.11 10.42 -0.60
C VAL A 11 -4.78 10.15 -1.32
N ASP A 12 -3.71 9.91 -0.56
CA ASP A 12 -2.41 9.60 -1.12
C ASP A 12 -2.43 8.35 -2.00
N THR A 13 -3.27 7.37 -1.68
CA THR A 13 -3.37 6.13 -2.46
C THR A 13 -4.28 6.26 -3.68
N THR A 14 -5.36 7.04 -3.58
CA THR A 14 -6.32 7.19 -4.69
C THR A 14 -5.77 8.05 -5.83
N VAL A 15 -4.89 8.99 -5.54
CA VAL A 15 -4.25 9.84 -6.55
C VAL A 15 -3.35 9.02 -7.49
N GLN A 16 -3.04 7.78 -7.15
CA GLN A 16 -2.10 6.94 -7.87
C GLN A 16 -2.69 6.21 -9.08
N GLU A 17 -3.95 6.40 -9.41
CA GLU A 17 -4.53 5.81 -10.62
C GLU A 17 -4.07 6.57 -11.86
N LYS A 18 -2.99 6.12 -12.46
CA LYS A 18 -2.39 6.71 -13.65
C LYS A 18 -2.27 5.67 -14.75
N ALA A 19 -2.36 6.12 -15.99
CA ALA A 19 -2.16 5.26 -17.16
C ALA A 19 -0.73 4.75 -17.23
N ILE A 20 0.24 5.52 -16.77
CA ILE A 20 1.66 5.18 -16.80
C ILE A 20 2.10 4.82 -15.38
N ALA A 21 2.78 3.67 -15.26
CA ALA A 21 3.33 3.23 -13.98
C ALA A 21 4.77 3.74 -13.82
N TYR A 22 5.06 4.32 -12.68
CA TYR A 22 6.40 4.81 -12.33
C TYR A 22 6.93 4.07 -11.11
N PRO A 23 8.26 3.93 -10.98
CA PRO A 23 8.87 3.33 -9.77
C PRO A 23 8.46 4.06 -8.49
N THR A 24 8.26 5.37 -8.57
CA THR A 24 7.78 6.19 -7.45
C THR A 24 6.41 5.77 -6.95
N ASP A 25 5.54 5.30 -7.86
CA ASP A 25 4.20 4.83 -7.49
C ASP A 25 4.30 3.60 -6.59
N SER A 26 5.18 2.65 -6.91
CA SER A 26 5.41 1.48 -6.08
C SER A 26 5.94 1.87 -4.70
N ARG A 27 6.86 2.81 -4.66
CA ARG A 27 7.43 3.30 -3.41
C ARG A 27 6.37 3.95 -2.53
N LEU A 28 5.49 4.77 -3.13
CA LEU A 28 4.41 5.42 -2.41
C LEU A 28 3.42 4.42 -1.84
N LEU A 29 3.10 3.37 -2.60
CA LEU A 29 2.20 2.32 -2.13
C LEU A 29 2.79 1.58 -0.94
N GLU A 30 4.08 1.29 -0.97
CA GLU A 30 4.74 0.62 0.15
C GLU A 30 4.82 1.53 1.38
N VAL A 31 5.11 2.82 1.20
CA VAL A 31 5.10 3.79 2.30
C VAL A 31 3.70 3.87 2.93
N ALA A 32 2.66 3.89 2.10
CA ALA A 32 1.27 3.93 2.58
C ALA A 32 0.94 2.67 3.39
N ARG A 33 1.36 1.49 2.93
CA ARG A 33 1.16 0.24 3.67
C ARG A 33 1.82 0.30 5.05
N LYS A 34 3.07 0.75 5.10
CA LYS A 34 3.80 0.87 6.36
C LYS A 34 3.12 1.84 7.32
N LYS A 35 2.64 2.96 6.80
CA LYS A 35 1.92 3.95 7.62
C LYS A 35 0.64 3.39 8.20
N LEU A 36 -0.13 2.65 7.40
CA LEU A 36 -1.37 2.03 7.88
C LEU A 36 -1.10 0.99 8.95
N VAL A 37 -0.08 0.14 8.76
CA VAL A 37 0.28 -0.88 9.74
C VAL A 37 0.74 -0.22 11.04
N LEU A 38 1.55 0.82 10.96
CA LEU A 38 2.03 1.56 12.12
C LEU A 38 0.87 2.24 12.86
N LEU A 39 -0.05 2.82 12.11
CA LEU A 39 -1.23 3.47 12.67
C LEU A 39 -2.10 2.48 13.42
N ALA A 40 -2.34 1.31 12.82
CA ALA A 40 -3.10 0.23 13.45
C ALA A 40 -2.43 -0.21 14.75
N LYS A 41 -1.13 -0.41 14.73
CA LYS A 41 -0.36 -0.81 15.91
C LYS A 41 -0.45 0.24 17.02
N ARG A 42 -0.33 1.52 16.65
CA ARG A 42 -0.39 2.64 17.60
C ARG A 42 -1.74 2.70 18.32
N HIS A 43 -2.81 2.36 17.65
CA HIS A 43 -4.17 2.41 18.19
C HIS A 43 -4.70 1.05 18.65
N GLY A 44 -3.81 0.06 18.79
CA GLY A 44 -4.18 -1.24 19.32
C GLY A 44 -5.06 -2.08 18.40
N ILE A 45 -5.07 -1.79 17.10
CA ILE A 45 -5.86 -2.55 16.13
C ILE A 45 -5.02 -3.75 15.66
N GLY A 46 -5.51 -4.95 15.94
CA GLY A 46 -4.87 -6.19 15.48
C GLY A 46 -5.23 -6.46 14.02
N LEU A 47 -4.25 -6.39 13.13
CA LEU A 47 -4.45 -6.69 11.72
C LEU A 47 -4.41 -8.19 11.46
N ARG A 48 -5.28 -8.68 10.57
CA ARG A 48 -5.26 -10.06 10.12
C ARG A 48 -3.95 -10.37 9.41
N GLN A 49 -3.46 -9.43 8.61
CA GLN A 49 -2.20 -9.56 7.88
C GLN A 49 -1.58 -8.18 7.71
N SER A 50 -0.30 -8.05 8.07
CA SER A 50 0.43 -6.77 7.91
C SER A 50 1.18 -6.68 6.59
N TYR A 51 1.41 -7.83 5.94
CA TYR A 51 2.19 -7.94 4.71
C TYR A 51 3.64 -7.44 4.88
N ALA A 52 4.21 -7.64 6.08
CA ALA A 52 5.55 -7.15 6.41
C ALA A 52 6.65 -7.74 5.53
N ARG A 53 6.46 -8.97 5.03
CA ARG A 53 7.39 -9.62 4.11
C ARG A 53 7.06 -9.31 2.66
N GLN A 54 5.79 -9.41 2.31
CA GLN A 54 5.32 -9.26 0.93
C GLN A 54 5.45 -7.82 0.44
N GLY A 55 5.17 -6.83 1.30
CA GLY A 55 5.25 -5.43 0.94
C GLY A 55 6.63 -5.03 0.40
N PRO A 56 7.71 -5.20 1.20
CA PRO A 56 9.06 -4.88 0.71
C PRO A 56 9.47 -5.69 -0.51
N ALA A 57 9.09 -6.98 -0.57
CA ALA A 57 9.41 -7.85 -1.71
C ALA A 57 8.78 -7.33 -3.00
N LEU A 58 7.52 -6.90 -2.94
CA LEU A 58 6.82 -6.33 -4.10
C LEU A 58 7.48 -5.02 -4.56
N SER A 59 7.88 -4.18 -3.61
CA SER A 59 8.56 -2.92 -3.92
C SER A 59 9.89 -3.17 -4.63
N ARG A 60 10.69 -4.12 -4.15
CA ARG A 60 11.95 -4.49 -4.79
C ARG A 60 11.72 -5.05 -6.19
N LYS A 61 10.69 -5.88 -6.36
CA LYS A 61 10.34 -6.49 -7.63
C LYS A 61 9.93 -5.41 -8.65
N ALA A 62 9.14 -4.44 -8.23
CA ALA A 62 8.75 -3.32 -9.08
C ALA A 62 9.98 -2.53 -9.54
N GLY A 63 10.94 -2.29 -8.63
CA GLY A 63 12.18 -1.60 -8.96
C GLY A 63 13.01 -2.36 -10.01
N ARG A 64 13.10 -3.69 -9.87
CA ARG A 64 13.81 -4.52 -10.85
C ARG A 64 13.17 -4.45 -12.23
N TYR A 65 11.83 -4.53 -12.28
CA TYR A 65 11.11 -4.46 -13.56
C TYR A 65 11.24 -3.08 -14.19
N ALA A 66 11.20 -2.01 -13.38
CA ALA A 66 11.39 -0.64 -13.87
C ALA A 66 12.78 -0.47 -14.48
N HIS A 67 13.82 -0.98 -13.79
CA HIS A 67 15.20 -0.91 -14.26
C HIS A 67 15.38 -1.67 -15.58
N ALA A 68 14.72 -2.82 -15.72
CA ALA A 68 14.74 -3.63 -16.92
C ALA A 68 13.75 -3.14 -18.00
N ARG A 69 13.06 -2.04 -17.76
CA ARG A 69 12.05 -1.47 -18.66
C ARG A 69 10.89 -2.44 -18.97
N GLN A 70 10.59 -3.33 -18.05
CA GLN A 70 9.49 -4.29 -18.18
C GLN A 70 8.22 -3.72 -17.52
N PHE A 71 7.64 -2.70 -18.14
CA PHE A 71 6.59 -1.90 -17.53
C PHE A 71 5.28 -2.65 -17.34
N LYS A 72 4.95 -3.60 -18.22
CA LYS A 72 3.74 -4.42 -18.03
C LYS A 72 3.84 -5.26 -16.75
N ARG A 73 5.02 -5.84 -16.51
CA ARG A 73 5.26 -6.61 -15.29
C ARG A 73 5.26 -5.72 -14.07
N MET A 74 5.83 -4.53 -14.18
CA MET A 74 5.80 -3.53 -13.12
C MET A 74 4.36 -3.15 -12.77
N GLN A 75 3.50 -2.95 -13.77
CA GLN A 75 2.09 -2.62 -13.55
C GLN A 75 1.35 -3.73 -12.80
N ARG A 76 1.66 -5.00 -13.05
CA ARG A 76 1.09 -6.12 -12.32
C ARG A 76 1.49 -6.07 -10.85
N VAL A 77 2.74 -5.75 -10.57
CA VAL A 77 3.23 -5.60 -9.19
C VAL A 77 2.49 -4.44 -8.50
N LEU A 78 2.37 -3.31 -9.17
CA LEU A 78 1.63 -2.16 -8.62
C LEU A 78 0.18 -2.52 -8.30
N ARG A 79 -0.46 -3.28 -9.19
CA ARG A 79 -1.84 -3.75 -8.97
C ARG A 79 -1.91 -4.62 -7.73
N ARG A 80 -0.95 -5.51 -7.54
CA ARG A 80 -0.87 -6.34 -6.34
C ARG A 80 -0.65 -5.49 -5.09
N GLN A 81 0.22 -4.49 -5.18
CA GLN A 81 0.46 -3.56 -4.06
C GLN A 81 -0.82 -2.81 -3.68
N ARG A 82 -1.61 -2.36 -4.66
CA ARG A 82 -2.90 -1.71 -4.39
C ARG A 82 -3.87 -2.68 -3.71
N THR A 83 -3.89 -3.92 -4.13
CA THR A 83 -4.72 -4.96 -3.50
C THR A 83 -4.34 -5.17 -2.05
N VAL A 84 -3.05 -5.29 -1.76
CA VAL A 84 -2.52 -5.44 -0.40
C VAL A 84 -2.92 -4.24 0.46
N LEU A 85 -2.69 -3.05 -0.05
CA LEU A 85 -3.03 -1.81 0.65
C LEU A 85 -4.52 -1.73 0.96
N GLY A 86 -5.35 -2.06 -0.03
CA GLY A 86 -6.81 -2.08 0.13
C GLY A 86 -7.27 -3.07 1.19
N ARG A 87 -6.63 -4.24 1.27
CA ARG A 87 -6.96 -5.25 2.28
C ARG A 87 -6.64 -4.76 3.70
N VAL A 88 -5.46 -4.13 3.86
CA VAL A 88 -5.07 -3.57 5.16
C VAL A 88 -6.05 -2.45 5.55
N LEU A 89 -6.36 -1.56 4.62
CA LEU A 89 -7.27 -0.46 4.86
C LEU A 89 -8.67 -0.94 5.28
N ARG A 90 -9.22 -1.91 4.55
CA ARG A 90 -10.54 -2.45 4.87
C ARG A 90 -10.57 -3.15 6.22
N ASP A 91 -9.47 -3.82 6.58
CA ASP A 91 -9.38 -4.49 7.89
C ASP A 91 -9.40 -3.44 9.02
N ILE A 92 -8.68 -2.34 8.85
CA ILE A 92 -8.70 -1.23 9.81
C ILE A 92 -10.10 -0.63 9.92
N GLU A 93 -10.73 -0.32 8.78
CA GLU A 93 -12.06 0.29 8.75
C GLU A 93 -13.08 -0.60 9.46
N ARG A 94 -13.03 -1.90 9.20
CA ARG A 94 -13.93 -2.87 9.81
C ARG A 94 -13.81 -2.89 11.33
N LYS A 95 -12.60 -2.78 11.84
CA LYS A 95 -12.34 -2.81 13.28
C LYS A 95 -12.61 -1.48 13.96
N LEU A 96 -12.62 -0.39 13.21
CA LEU A 96 -13.02 0.91 13.73
C LEU A 96 -14.52 0.98 13.98
N ASP A 97 -15.31 0.25 13.21
CA ASP A 97 -16.77 0.25 13.32
C ASP A 97 -17.30 -0.63 14.47
N GLN A 98 -16.43 -1.31 15.17
CA GLN A 98 -16.81 -2.16 16.33
C GLN A 98 -16.88 -1.40 17.64
#